data_09cadc40f59f6e952b8c613de05f05e2
#
_entry.id   09cadc40f59f6e952b8c613de05f05e2
#
_cell.length_a   1.000
_cell.length_b   1.000
_cell.length_c   1.000
_cell.angle_alpha   90.00
_cell.angle_beta   90.00
_cell.angle_gamma   90.00
#
_symmetry.space_group_name_H-M   'P 1'
#
loop_
_entity.id
_entity.type
_entity.pdbx_description
1 polymer ?
#
loop_
_entity_poly.entity_id
_entity_poly.type
_entity_poly.pdbx_seq_one_letter_code
_entity_poly.pdbx_strand_id
1 'polypeptide(L)'
;MGILLSIHILAGTIALLCSALAVSSEKGKKFHVLSGRTYFWCMVAIFLTAIPMSIINSNTFLFLIAIFSFYLAFAGMRFAKNRKGIATTIDWIAVSLMILSGLGMWALAITYFISDNSQYITLLVFGFIALALGYGDYRSHKNKTATGKERIAKHLTNMMAGTIAVITAVLVVNVNIEPIWIWWVLPTAVVTPIIAYWNKKTLSP
;
A
#
# COMPACT_ATOMS: atom_id res chain seq x y z
N MET A 1 7.71 -21.69 -9.79
CA MET A 1 8.12 -20.77 -8.72
C MET A 1 9.23 -19.80 -9.14
N GLY A 2 10.38 -20.26 -9.69
CA GLY A 2 11.52 -19.37 -10.00
C GLY A 2 11.17 -18.17 -10.88
N ILE A 3 10.45 -18.39 -11.98
CA ILE A 3 10.08 -17.30 -12.92
C ILE A 3 9.18 -16.25 -12.23
N LEU A 4 8.16 -16.66 -11.45
CA LEU A 4 7.30 -15.72 -10.72
C LEU A 4 8.10 -14.88 -9.73
N LEU A 5 9.00 -15.51 -8.99
CA LEU A 5 9.87 -14.83 -8.03
C LEU A 5 10.82 -13.85 -8.73
N SER A 6 11.43 -14.24 -9.85
CA SER A 6 12.31 -13.33 -10.60
C SER A 6 11.57 -12.09 -11.12
N ILE A 7 10.36 -12.27 -11.67
CA ILE A 7 9.51 -11.15 -12.13
C ILE A 7 9.12 -10.27 -10.93
N HIS A 8 8.78 -10.88 -9.80
CA HIS A 8 8.40 -10.18 -8.58
C HIS A 8 9.54 -9.30 -8.05
N ILE A 9 10.75 -9.85 -7.95
CA ILE A 9 11.93 -9.10 -7.48
C ILE A 9 12.29 -7.98 -8.45
N LEU A 10 12.28 -8.23 -9.76
CA LEU A 10 12.57 -7.22 -10.77
C LEU A 10 11.55 -6.07 -10.70
N ALA A 11 10.26 -6.40 -10.66
CA ALA A 11 9.21 -5.41 -10.53
C ALA A 11 9.31 -4.62 -9.21
N GLY A 12 9.65 -5.29 -8.09
CA GLY A 12 9.88 -4.65 -6.80
C GLY A 12 11.05 -3.67 -6.82
N THR A 13 12.15 -4.04 -7.44
CA THR A 13 13.33 -3.16 -7.60
C THR A 13 12.99 -1.92 -8.43
N ILE A 14 12.32 -2.10 -9.57
CA ILE A 14 11.88 -0.98 -10.41
C ILE A 14 10.87 -0.10 -9.66
N ALA A 15 9.93 -0.70 -8.92
CA ALA A 15 8.97 0.05 -8.11
C ALA A 15 9.68 0.91 -7.06
N LEU A 16 10.68 0.39 -6.36
CA LEU A 16 11.45 1.13 -5.38
C LEU A 16 12.17 2.33 -6.00
N LEU A 17 12.86 2.13 -7.12
CA LEU A 17 13.54 3.21 -7.85
C LEU A 17 12.54 4.26 -8.35
N CYS A 18 11.43 3.84 -8.94
CA CYS A 18 10.40 4.75 -9.45
C CYS A 18 9.70 5.52 -8.33
N SER A 19 9.50 4.92 -7.15
CA SER A 19 8.94 5.63 -6.00
C SER A 19 9.90 6.73 -5.51
N ALA A 20 11.20 6.44 -5.40
CA ALA A 20 12.22 7.42 -5.04
C ALA A 20 12.28 8.58 -6.05
N LEU A 21 12.26 8.29 -7.35
CA LEU A 21 12.22 9.29 -8.42
C LEU A 21 10.94 10.14 -8.37
N ALA A 22 9.78 9.53 -8.12
CA ALA A 22 8.52 10.26 -8.00
C ALA A 22 8.51 11.18 -6.76
N VAL A 23 9.08 10.72 -5.64
CA VAL A 23 9.17 11.51 -4.40
C VAL A 23 10.14 12.69 -4.56
N SER A 24 11.27 12.52 -5.23
CA SER A 24 12.29 13.56 -5.41
C SER A 24 11.99 14.53 -6.56
N SER A 25 11.08 14.19 -7.49
CA SER A 25 10.77 15.01 -8.64
C SER A 25 9.70 16.07 -8.34
N GLU A 26 9.66 17.12 -9.16
CA GLU A 26 8.65 18.18 -9.10
C GLU A 26 7.25 17.61 -9.38
N LYS A 27 6.34 17.81 -8.42
CA LYS A 27 5.02 17.17 -8.42
C LYS A 27 4.18 17.62 -9.62
N GLY A 28 3.55 16.64 -10.29
CA GLY A 28 2.70 16.88 -11.47
C GLY A 28 3.47 17.11 -12.79
N LYS A 29 4.78 17.25 -12.77
CA LYS A 29 5.59 17.37 -13.98
C LYS A 29 5.84 16.01 -14.65
N LYS A 30 6.39 16.03 -15.87
CA LYS A 30 6.57 14.85 -16.74
C LYS A 30 7.27 13.69 -16.02
N PHE A 31 8.36 13.95 -15.31
CA PHE A 31 9.11 12.93 -14.58
C PHE A 31 8.31 12.30 -13.45
N HIS A 32 7.64 13.11 -12.64
CA HIS A 32 6.76 12.60 -11.57
C HIS A 32 5.66 11.69 -12.12
N VAL A 33 4.99 12.13 -13.19
CA VAL A 33 3.90 11.36 -13.81
C VAL A 33 4.42 10.07 -14.43
N LEU A 34 5.56 10.10 -15.11
CA LEU A 34 6.16 8.91 -15.73
C LEU A 34 6.56 7.90 -14.65
N SER A 35 7.34 8.34 -13.64
CA SER A 35 7.77 7.47 -12.54
C SER A 35 6.58 6.89 -11.77
N GLY A 36 5.54 7.69 -11.49
CA GLY A 36 4.34 7.20 -10.81
C GLY A 36 3.53 6.19 -11.64
N ARG A 37 3.49 6.33 -12.98
CA ARG A 37 2.86 5.34 -13.86
C ARG A 37 3.65 4.05 -13.92
N THR A 38 4.98 4.13 -14.03
CA THR A 38 5.85 2.94 -14.01
C THR A 38 5.74 2.22 -12.67
N TYR A 39 5.79 2.96 -11.56
CA TYR A 39 5.54 2.42 -10.22
C TYR A 39 4.22 1.64 -10.16
N PHE A 40 3.12 2.23 -10.63
CA PHE A 40 1.81 1.57 -10.63
C PHE A 40 1.83 0.24 -11.39
N TRP A 41 2.42 0.20 -12.60
CA TRP A 41 2.47 -1.04 -13.38
C TRP A 41 3.39 -2.09 -12.76
N CYS A 42 4.47 -1.66 -12.10
CA CYS A 42 5.28 -2.56 -11.29
C CYS A 42 4.48 -3.14 -10.11
N MET A 43 3.65 -2.34 -9.44
CA MET A 43 2.77 -2.84 -8.37
C MET A 43 1.70 -3.82 -8.89
N VAL A 44 1.21 -3.65 -10.12
CA VAL A 44 0.36 -4.65 -10.80
C VAL A 44 1.13 -5.96 -10.99
N ALA A 45 2.36 -5.92 -11.51
CA ALA A 45 3.19 -7.11 -11.71
C ALA A 45 3.53 -7.81 -10.37
N ILE A 46 3.85 -7.03 -9.32
CA ILE A 46 4.06 -7.54 -7.96
C ILE A 46 2.81 -8.26 -7.45
N PHE A 47 1.64 -7.67 -7.59
CA PHE A 47 0.36 -8.27 -7.17
C PHE A 47 0.07 -9.58 -7.91
N LEU A 48 0.17 -9.57 -9.25
CA LEU A 48 -0.10 -10.73 -10.09
C LEU A 48 0.88 -11.89 -9.84
N THR A 49 2.07 -11.62 -9.34
CA THR A 49 3.03 -12.65 -8.94
C THR A 49 2.88 -13.06 -7.47
N ALA A 50 2.58 -12.12 -6.57
CA ALA A 50 2.44 -12.39 -5.14
C ALA A 50 1.23 -13.28 -4.82
N ILE A 51 0.07 -13.05 -5.48
CA ILE A 51 -1.15 -13.85 -5.24
C ILE A 51 -0.91 -15.34 -5.50
N PRO A 52 -0.47 -15.79 -6.70
CA PRO A 52 -0.22 -17.22 -6.91
C PRO A 52 0.89 -17.76 -6.02
N MET A 53 1.96 -17.00 -5.75
CA MET A 53 3.02 -17.46 -4.85
C MET A 53 2.53 -17.67 -3.42
N SER A 54 1.68 -16.78 -2.90
CA SER A 54 1.12 -16.92 -1.55
C SER A 54 0.15 -18.10 -1.45
N ILE A 55 -0.65 -18.36 -2.50
CA ILE A 55 -1.56 -19.51 -2.56
C ILE A 55 -0.77 -20.83 -2.62
N ILE A 56 0.22 -20.93 -3.52
CA ILE A 56 1.04 -22.15 -3.66
C ILE A 56 1.79 -22.47 -2.37
N ASN A 57 2.25 -21.46 -1.62
CA ASN A 57 2.94 -21.63 -0.35
C ASN A 57 1.98 -21.68 0.86
N SER A 58 0.65 -21.65 0.67
CA SER A 58 -0.35 -21.61 1.73
C SER A 58 -0.10 -20.50 2.76
N ASN A 59 0.39 -19.35 2.30
CA ASN A 59 0.77 -18.22 3.16
C ASN A 59 -0.31 -17.14 3.15
N THR A 60 -1.30 -17.27 4.03
CA THR A 60 -2.41 -16.32 4.19
C THR A 60 -1.93 -14.92 4.59
N PHE A 61 -0.85 -14.82 5.38
CA PHE A 61 -0.27 -13.54 5.77
C PHE A 61 0.17 -12.74 4.52
N LEU A 62 0.99 -13.35 3.66
CA LEU A 62 1.47 -12.68 2.44
C LEU A 62 0.36 -12.45 1.41
N PHE A 63 -0.66 -13.30 1.37
CA PHE A 63 -1.84 -13.09 0.54
C PHE A 63 -2.58 -11.80 0.92
N LEU A 64 -2.84 -11.58 2.20
CA LEU A 64 -3.49 -10.36 2.70
C LEU A 64 -2.62 -9.11 2.49
N ILE A 65 -1.29 -9.22 2.69
CA ILE A 65 -0.33 -8.14 2.40
C ILE A 65 -0.32 -7.78 0.92
N ALA A 66 -0.45 -8.75 0.01
CA ALA A 66 -0.50 -8.48 -1.43
C ALA A 66 -1.73 -7.64 -1.81
N ILE A 67 -2.92 -7.97 -1.28
CA ILE A 67 -4.16 -7.20 -1.50
C ILE A 67 -4.00 -5.79 -0.93
N PHE A 68 -3.55 -5.67 0.32
CA PHE A 68 -3.30 -4.40 1.01
C PHE A 68 -2.36 -3.49 0.20
N SER A 69 -1.19 -4.01 -0.19
CA SER A 69 -0.17 -3.23 -0.89
C SER A 69 -0.61 -2.79 -2.29
N PHE A 70 -1.29 -3.67 -3.01
CA PHE A 70 -1.83 -3.33 -4.32
C PHE A 70 -2.93 -2.28 -4.25
N TYR A 71 -3.82 -2.38 -3.24
CA TYR A 71 -4.86 -1.36 -3.03
C TYR A 71 -4.26 0.03 -2.91
N LEU A 72 -3.18 0.21 -2.16
CA LEU A 72 -2.54 1.52 -1.96
C LEU A 72 -2.08 2.14 -3.29
N ALA A 73 -1.39 1.36 -4.13
CA ALA A 73 -0.98 1.83 -5.46
C ALA A 73 -2.19 2.12 -6.38
N PHE A 74 -3.20 1.24 -6.34
CA PHE A 74 -4.42 1.38 -7.12
C PHE A 74 -5.20 2.64 -6.71
N ALA A 75 -5.51 2.81 -5.43
CA ALA A 75 -6.25 3.96 -4.92
C ALA A 75 -5.48 5.26 -5.19
N GLY A 76 -4.17 5.28 -4.96
CA GLY A 76 -3.32 6.43 -5.26
C GLY A 76 -3.39 6.84 -6.72
N MET A 77 -3.33 5.91 -7.66
CA MET A 77 -3.47 6.17 -9.09
C MET A 77 -4.90 6.63 -9.45
N ARG A 78 -5.93 6.02 -8.84
CA ARG A 78 -7.33 6.40 -9.06
C ARG A 78 -7.59 7.83 -8.60
N PHE A 79 -7.17 8.21 -7.39
CA PHE A 79 -7.31 9.58 -6.90
C PHE A 79 -6.54 10.58 -7.78
N ALA A 80 -5.35 10.24 -8.30
CA ALA A 80 -4.63 11.12 -9.22
C ALA A 80 -5.42 11.44 -10.49
N LYS A 81 -6.18 10.48 -11.02
CA LYS A 81 -6.93 10.60 -12.29
C LYS A 81 -8.36 11.11 -12.11
N ASN A 82 -9.02 10.79 -11.01
CA ASN A 82 -10.44 11.08 -10.80
C ASN A 82 -10.65 12.52 -10.30
N ARG A 83 -10.61 13.49 -11.21
CA ARG A 83 -10.79 14.92 -10.88
C ARG A 83 -12.20 15.28 -10.40
N LYS A 84 -13.20 14.52 -10.79
CA LYS A 84 -14.62 14.77 -10.46
C LYS A 84 -15.03 14.19 -9.09
N GLY A 85 -14.19 13.37 -8.46
CA GLY A 85 -14.50 12.70 -7.18
C GLY A 85 -15.61 11.66 -7.28
N ILE A 86 -15.98 11.23 -8.49
CA ILE A 86 -17.05 10.23 -8.71
C ILE A 86 -16.43 8.84 -8.73
N ALA A 87 -16.79 8.02 -7.75
CA ALA A 87 -16.35 6.63 -7.68
C ALA A 87 -17.07 5.78 -8.72
N THR A 88 -16.34 4.85 -9.31
CA THR A 88 -16.85 3.82 -10.22
C THR A 88 -16.97 2.48 -9.46
N THR A 89 -17.62 1.49 -10.09
CA THR A 89 -17.76 0.14 -9.50
C THR A 89 -16.42 -0.45 -9.06
N ILE A 90 -15.35 -0.26 -9.85
CA ILE A 90 -14.03 -0.80 -9.51
C ILE A 90 -13.43 -0.12 -8.26
N ASP A 91 -13.75 1.15 -8.00
CA ASP A 91 -13.32 1.85 -6.77
C ASP A 91 -14.01 1.26 -5.55
N TRP A 92 -15.31 0.94 -5.66
CA TRP A 92 -16.08 0.28 -4.60
C TRP A 92 -15.58 -1.14 -4.31
N ILE A 93 -15.31 -1.93 -5.37
CA ILE A 93 -14.71 -3.26 -5.22
C ILE A 93 -13.36 -3.17 -4.50
N ALA A 94 -12.50 -2.25 -4.92
CA ALA A 94 -11.17 -2.08 -4.31
C ALA A 94 -11.26 -1.70 -2.83
N VAL A 95 -12.11 -0.73 -2.46
CA VAL A 95 -12.35 -0.34 -1.06
C VAL A 95 -12.87 -1.51 -0.24
N SER A 96 -13.82 -2.28 -0.78
CA SER A 96 -14.36 -3.46 -0.10
C SER A 96 -13.28 -4.51 0.15
N LEU A 97 -12.44 -4.79 -0.86
CA LEU A 97 -11.31 -5.72 -0.72
C LEU A 97 -10.29 -5.24 0.33
N MET A 98 -10.02 -3.93 0.39
CA MET A 98 -9.13 -3.37 1.41
C MET A 98 -9.68 -3.55 2.83
N ILE A 99 -10.97 -3.26 3.03
CA ILE A 99 -11.64 -3.45 4.33
C ILE A 99 -11.66 -4.93 4.72
N LEU A 100 -12.03 -5.81 3.79
CA LEU A 100 -12.03 -7.26 4.02
C LEU A 100 -10.63 -7.79 4.34
N SER A 101 -9.59 -7.29 3.64
CA SER A 101 -8.19 -7.62 3.94
C SER A 101 -7.81 -7.19 5.36
N GLY A 102 -8.19 -5.98 5.80
CA GLY A 102 -7.94 -5.51 7.15
C GLY A 102 -8.62 -6.36 8.23
N LEU A 103 -9.89 -6.73 8.02
CA LEU A 103 -10.61 -7.65 8.90
C LEU A 103 -9.97 -9.05 8.90
N GLY A 104 -9.55 -9.54 7.74
CA GLY A 104 -8.83 -10.81 7.60
C GLY A 104 -7.48 -10.79 8.33
N MET A 105 -6.75 -9.67 8.29
CA MET A 105 -5.52 -9.50 9.08
C MET A 105 -5.78 -9.56 10.57
N TRP A 106 -6.85 -8.94 11.07
CA TRP A 106 -7.19 -9.00 12.49
C TRP A 106 -7.64 -10.41 12.92
N ALA A 107 -8.41 -11.11 12.07
CA ALA A 107 -8.78 -12.51 12.34
C ALA A 107 -7.54 -13.42 12.39
N LEU A 108 -6.60 -13.24 11.44
CA LEU A 108 -5.34 -13.99 11.43
C LEU A 108 -4.43 -13.60 12.61
N ALA A 109 -4.48 -12.33 13.06
CA ALA A 109 -3.72 -11.88 14.24
C ALA A 109 -4.13 -12.65 15.51
N ILE A 110 -5.41 -12.96 15.67
CA ILE A 110 -5.90 -13.76 16.80
C ILE A 110 -5.28 -15.17 16.77
N THR A 111 -5.23 -15.83 15.61
CA THR A 111 -4.62 -17.16 15.51
C THR A 111 -3.12 -17.14 15.79
N TYR A 112 -2.41 -16.10 15.32
CA TYR A 112 -0.98 -15.92 15.57
C TYR A 112 -0.69 -15.60 17.04
N PHE A 113 -1.55 -14.81 17.69
CA PHE A 113 -1.44 -14.53 19.12
C PHE A 113 -1.58 -15.81 19.97
N ILE A 114 -2.58 -16.65 19.64
CA ILE A 114 -2.81 -17.93 20.35
C ILE A 114 -1.63 -18.90 20.14
N SER A 115 -0.97 -18.85 18.97
CA SER A 115 0.19 -19.70 18.65
C SER A 115 1.54 -19.11 19.03
N ASP A 116 1.56 -18.04 19.83
CA ASP A 116 2.77 -17.32 20.28
C ASP A 116 3.69 -16.83 19.12
N ASN A 117 3.08 -16.50 17.97
CA ASN A 117 3.79 -15.96 16.81
C ASN A 117 3.77 -14.43 16.85
N SER A 118 4.92 -13.80 17.11
CA SER A 118 5.06 -12.35 17.27
C SER A 118 4.60 -11.51 16.04
N GLN A 119 4.41 -12.13 14.88
CA GLN A 119 3.86 -11.45 13.70
C GLN A 119 2.39 -11.03 13.86
N TYR A 120 1.71 -11.43 14.95
CA TYR A 120 0.39 -10.88 15.27
C TYR A 120 0.42 -9.35 15.39
N ILE A 121 1.54 -8.77 15.85
CA ILE A 121 1.73 -7.33 15.97
C ILE A 121 1.68 -6.66 14.58
N THR A 122 2.38 -7.23 13.61
CA THR A 122 2.33 -6.76 12.21
C THR A 122 0.91 -6.75 11.66
N LEU A 123 0.19 -7.86 11.88
CA LEU A 123 -1.19 -8.01 11.40
C LEU A 123 -2.16 -7.03 12.09
N LEU A 124 -2.00 -6.75 13.38
CA LEU A 124 -2.80 -5.75 14.09
C LEU A 124 -2.56 -4.35 13.52
N VAL A 125 -1.31 -3.96 13.33
CA VAL A 125 -0.93 -2.64 12.81
C VAL A 125 -1.42 -2.47 11.37
N PHE A 126 -1.15 -3.41 10.48
CA PHE A 126 -1.53 -3.30 9.07
C PHE A 126 -3.04 -3.44 8.88
N GLY A 127 -3.69 -4.31 9.68
CA GLY A 127 -5.15 -4.39 9.70
C GLY A 127 -5.79 -3.07 10.12
N PHE A 128 -5.27 -2.40 11.15
CA PHE A 128 -5.73 -1.08 11.56
C PHE A 128 -5.54 -0.04 10.43
N ILE A 129 -4.38 -0.02 9.77
CA ILE A 129 -4.10 0.90 8.66
C ILE A 129 -5.04 0.61 7.47
N ALA A 130 -5.26 -0.67 7.14
CA ALA A 130 -6.18 -1.08 6.08
C ALA A 130 -7.60 -0.58 6.34
N LEU A 131 -8.11 -0.78 7.57
CA LEU A 131 -9.44 -0.33 7.95
C LEU A 131 -9.55 1.20 7.98
N ALA A 132 -8.55 1.89 8.52
CA ALA A 132 -8.53 3.36 8.59
C ALA A 132 -8.51 4.01 7.19
N LEU A 133 -7.63 3.54 6.30
CA LEU A 133 -7.53 4.04 4.92
C LEU A 133 -8.76 3.63 4.10
N GLY A 134 -9.17 2.36 4.18
CA GLY A 134 -10.34 1.85 3.47
C GLY A 134 -11.63 2.59 3.87
N TYR A 135 -11.85 2.80 5.17
CA TYR A 135 -12.99 3.56 5.65
C TYR A 135 -12.92 5.05 5.25
N GLY A 136 -11.74 5.66 5.33
CA GLY A 136 -11.51 7.03 4.88
C GLY A 136 -11.77 7.21 3.38
N ASP A 137 -11.41 6.23 2.55
CA ASP A 137 -11.67 6.25 1.12
C ASP A 137 -13.13 5.95 0.80
N TYR A 138 -13.78 5.02 1.52
CA TYR A 138 -15.22 4.78 1.48
C TYR A 138 -16.01 6.07 1.72
N ARG A 139 -15.69 6.80 2.80
CA ARG A 139 -16.35 8.09 3.11
C ARG A 139 -16.13 9.12 2.00
N SER A 140 -14.91 9.22 1.49
CA SER A 140 -14.57 10.16 0.41
C SER A 140 -15.35 9.86 -0.87
N HIS A 141 -15.50 8.59 -1.23
CA HIS A 141 -16.29 8.16 -2.38
C HIS A 141 -17.79 8.41 -2.19
N LYS A 142 -18.33 8.04 -1.01
CA LYS A 142 -19.75 8.23 -0.68
C LYS A 142 -20.14 9.71 -0.71
N ASN A 143 -19.32 10.57 -0.13
CA ASN A 143 -19.58 11.99 0.00
C ASN A 143 -19.05 12.82 -1.18
N LYS A 144 -18.35 12.20 -2.15
CA LYS A 144 -17.74 12.85 -3.31
C LYS A 144 -16.78 13.98 -2.95
N THR A 145 -16.11 13.87 -1.80
CA THR A 145 -15.23 14.92 -1.26
C THR A 145 -13.82 14.92 -1.86
N ALA A 146 -13.39 13.83 -2.51
CA ALA A 146 -12.05 13.69 -3.09
C ALA A 146 -11.89 14.51 -4.39
N THR A 147 -11.95 15.84 -4.27
CA THR A 147 -11.75 16.81 -5.37
C THR A 147 -10.65 17.81 -5.00
N GLY A 148 -10.13 18.61 -5.93
CA GLY A 148 -9.15 19.65 -5.65
C GLY A 148 -7.96 19.17 -4.80
N LYS A 149 -7.66 19.87 -3.71
CA LYS A 149 -6.56 19.56 -2.77
C LYS A 149 -6.77 18.24 -2.03
N GLU A 150 -8.02 17.93 -1.65
CA GLU A 150 -8.36 16.65 -0.97
C GLU A 150 -7.99 15.45 -1.84
N ARG A 151 -8.27 15.50 -3.13
CA ARG A 151 -7.88 14.47 -4.09
C ARG A 151 -6.36 14.27 -4.12
N ILE A 152 -5.61 15.37 -4.10
CA ILE A 152 -4.13 15.31 -4.11
C ILE A 152 -3.61 14.73 -2.79
N ALA A 153 -4.20 15.10 -1.65
CA ALA A 153 -3.85 14.53 -0.35
C ALA A 153 -4.11 13.01 -0.31
N LYS A 154 -5.25 12.55 -0.85
CA LYS A 154 -5.56 11.11 -0.98
C LYS A 154 -4.55 10.39 -1.89
N HIS A 155 -4.22 10.97 -3.05
CA HIS A 155 -3.19 10.45 -3.93
C HIS A 155 -1.85 10.33 -3.20
N LEU A 156 -1.39 11.39 -2.53
CA LEU A 156 -0.15 11.42 -1.78
C LEU A 156 -0.13 10.33 -0.70
N THR A 157 -1.16 10.27 0.14
CA THR A 157 -1.26 9.29 1.23
C THR A 157 -1.15 7.85 0.71
N ASN A 158 -1.96 7.51 -0.31
CA ASN A 158 -2.00 6.14 -0.83
C ASN A 158 -0.69 5.77 -1.55
N MET A 159 -0.10 6.67 -2.37
CA MET A 159 1.16 6.39 -3.07
C MET A 159 2.33 6.26 -2.10
N MET A 160 2.41 7.12 -1.07
CA MET A 160 3.46 7.04 -0.06
C MET A 160 3.30 5.80 0.82
N ALA A 161 2.07 5.45 1.21
CA ALA A 161 1.80 4.20 1.92
C ALA A 161 2.18 2.96 1.08
N GLY A 162 1.91 2.98 -0.22
CA GLY A 162 2.38 1.95 -1.14
C GLY A 162 3.92 1.89 -1.23
N THR A 163 4.60 3.04 -1.18
CA THR A 163 6.07 3.10 -1.12
C THR A 163 6.60 2.48 0.17
N ILE A 164 5.94 2.75 1.32
CA ILE A 164 6.26 2.08 2.60
C ILE A 164 6.22 0.56 2.42
N ALA A 165 5.17 0.02 1.79
CA ALA A 165 5.03 -1.42 1.58
C ALA A 165 6.19 -2.01 0.77
N VAL A 166 6.67 -1.32 -0.28
CA VAL A 166 7.84 -1.76 -1.08
C VAL A 166 9.12 -1.72 -0.25
N ILE A 167 9.36 -0.66 0.51
CA ILE A 167 10.53 -0.54 1.42
C ILE A 167 10.48 -1.66 2.46
N THR A 168 9.32 -1.90 3.07
CA THR A 168 9.13 -2.97 4.06
C THR A 168 9.47 -4.33 3.47
N ALA A 169 9.00 -4.64 2.25
CA ALA A 169 9.29 -5.90 1.59
C ALA A 169 10.81 -6.12 1.41
N VAL A 170 11.56 -5.08 1.04
CA VAL A 170 13.01 -5.15 0.92
C VAL A 170 13.68 -5.39 2.29
N LEU A 171 13.22 -4.68 3.33
CA LEU A 171 13.78 -4.82 4.67
C LEU A 171 13.58 -6.23 5.24
N VAL A 172 12.37 -6.75 5.21
CA VAL A 172 12.03 -8.04 5.84
C VAL A 172 12.65 -9.24 5.15
N VAL A 173 13.05 -9.10 3.88
CA VAL A 173 13.78 -10.16 3.14
C VAL A 173 15.28 -10.11 3.42
N ASN A 174 15.84 -8.95 3.73
CA ASN A 174 17.29 -8.77 3.88
C ASN A 174 17.75 -8.68 5.34
N VAL A 175 16.85 -8.39 6.28
CA VAL A 175 17.18 -8.21 7.70
C VAL A 175 16.56 -9.33 8.52
N ASN A 176 17.42 -10.19 9.11
CA ASN A 176 17.04 -11.35 9.92
C ASN A 176 17.40 -11.11 11.41
N ILE A 177 17.05 -9.95 11.95
CA ILE A 177 17.31 -9.58 13.35
C ILE A 177 15.99 -9.61 14.11
N GLU A 178 15.93 -10.41 15.17
CA GLU A 178 14.74 -10.50 16.03
C GLU A 178 14.57 -9.25 16.91
N PRO A 179 13.33 -8.85 17.18
CA PRO A 179 12.09 -9.46 16.71
C PRO A 179 11.69 -8.96 15.31
N ILE A 180 11.36 -9.91 14.41
CA ILE A 180 11.10 -9.66 12.97
C ILE A 180 9.95 -8.65 12.74
N TRP A 181 8.93 -8.60 13.59
CA TRP A 181 7.80 -7.68 13.42
C TRP A 181 8.23 -6.20 13.40
N ILE A 182 9.36 -5.84 14.03
CA ILE A 182 9.88 -4.47 14.02
C ILE A 182 10.17 -4.02 12.58
N TRP A 183 10.78 -4.87 11.77
CA TRP A 183 11.15 -4.55 10.39
C TRP A 183 9.92 -4.39 9.48
N TRP A 184 8.81 -5.03 9.83
CA TRP A 184 7.54 -4.82 9.16
C TRP A 184 6.93 -3.44 9.48
N VAL A 185 7.03 -2.97 10.71
CA VAL A 185 6.36 -1.76 11.19
C VAL A 185 7.24 -0.50 11.08
N LEU A 186 8.56 -0.65 11.17
CA LEU A 186 9.51 0.46 11.20
C LEU A 186 9.37 1.46 10.04
N PRO A 187 9.28 1.05 8.76
CA PRO A 187 9.09 2.00 7.66
C PRO A 187 7.80 2.81 7.80
N THR A 188 6.74 2.18 8.29
CA THR A 188 5.47 2.87 8.57
C THR A 188 5.64 3.94 9.65
N ALA A 189 6.29 3.61 10.76
CA ALA A 189 6.53 4.55 11.86
C ALA A 189 7.37 5.76 11.40
N VAL A 190 8.37 5.56 10.54
CA VAL A 190 9.25 6.61 10.04
C VAL A 190 8.58 7.49 8.99
N VAL A 191 7.84 6.90 8.04
CA VAL A 191 7.33 7.64 6.88
C VAL A 191 5.95 8.28 7.13
N THR A 192 5.14 7.72 8.04
CA THR A 192 3.81 8.29 8.35
C THR A 192 3.85 9.74 8.81
N PRO A 193 4.76 10.18 9.69
CA PRO A 193 4.90 11.59 10.03
C PRO A 193 5.18 12.50 8.82
N ILE A 194 5.96 12.02 7.85
CA ILE A 194 6.27 12.74 6.60
C ILE A 194 5.01 12.88 5.76
N ILE A 195 4.20 11.81 5.65
CA ILE A 195 2.90 11.85 4.95
C ILE A 195 1.98 12.88 5.62
N ALA A 196 1.89 12.87 6.95
CA ALA A 196 1.07 13.81 7.71
C ALA A 196 1.49 15.27 7.47
N TYR A 197 2.79 15.54 7.52
CA TYR A 197 3.37 16.85 7.23
C TYR A 197 3.05 17.33 5.81
N TRP A 198 3.23 16.48 4.81
CA TRP A 198 2.95 16.84 3.41
C TRP A 198 1.46 16.99 3.13
N ASN A 199 0.61 16.19 3.76
CA ASN A 199 -0.84 16.38 3.67
C ASN A 199 -1.27 17.71 4.27
N LYS A 200 -0.74 18.08 5.44
CA LYS A 200 -1.01 19.39 6.06
C LYS A 200 -0.60 20.51 5.09
N LYS A 201 0.58 20.44 4.48
CA LYS A 201 1.04 21.43 3.49
C LYS A 201 0.17 21.47 2.24
N THR A 202 -0.33 20.33 1.77
CA THR A 202 -1.20 20.24 0.58
C THR A 202 -2.58 20.83 0.85
N LEU A 203 -3.12 20.61 2.05
CA LEU A 203 -4.46 21.05 2.44
C LEU A 203 -4.50 22.49 2.96
N SER A 204 -3.36 23.05 3.35
CA SER A 204 -3.29 24.46 3.77
C SER A 204 -3.76 25.41 2.65
N PRO A 205 -4.34 26.58 3.00
CA PRO A 205 -4.87 27.58 2.07
C PRO A 205 -3.91 28.03 1.00
#